data_f051d6543bd3bf716b6c470b0d0fec0c
#
_entry.id   f051d6543bd3bf716b6c470b0d0fec0c
#
_cell.length_a   1.000
_cell.length_b   1.000
_cell.length_c   1.000
_cell.angle_alpha   90.00
_cell.angle_beta   90.00
_cell.angle_gamma   90.00
#
_symmetry.space_group_name_H-M   'P 1'
#
loop_
_entity.id
_entity.type
_entity.pdbx_description
1 polymer ?
#
loop_
_entity_poly.entity_id
_entity_poly.type
_entity_poly.pdbx_seq_one_letter_code
_entity_poly.pdbx_strand_id
1 'polypeptide(L)'
;MKKLPIGIQTFSELIEDQHYYVDKTPLIAELAATGKYYFLARPRRFGKSLLISTLKSAFSGEQALFDGLYLQDHWDWLVRYPVIHISFGRGIVTSDVVLGQRFRAMLDEVAESYAIVLLQQDLANRFAELIQRLHQTNQQKVVVLVDEYDKPILDNIENPELAIAIREGLRNIYSVIKDSDPHIKFAFLTGVSKFSKVSLFSGLNNLRDISLNPRYASLCGYTDKEIKAVFNGHLDGVDFSLLAEWYNGYNFLGEKVYNPFDVLLYLDQRLFKNYWFETGSPSFLIKRVRERQYLIPDFENMVIDEVMLSSFDVEEIALENLLFQTGYLTIDRVEELGGERFYYLTYPNREVKASLNSYLLRDLTHSSASVVTSHQMQLYKALSQADFARLEQSLVLLFAAIPNDWYRKNQLANYEGYYASIIYSCFAALGLKVIAEDATNQGRIDLTVLLDNKVFIIEFKVLDGAKKQG
;
A
#
# COMPACT_ATOMS: atom_id res chain seq x y z
N MET A 1 3.80 30.68 8.84
CA MET A 1 3.23 29.47 8.24
C MET A 1 4.17 28.33 8.54
N LYS A 2 3.70 27.18 9.08
CA LYS A 2 4.54 26.00 9.30
C LYS A 2 4.98 25.40 7.97
N LYS A 3 6.04 24.59 7.98
CA LYS A 3 6.54 23.90 6.79
C LYS A 3 5.74 22.63 6.51
N LEU A 4 5.62 22.21 5.24
CA LEU A 4 5.04 20.92 4.87
C LEU A 4 6.03 19.79 5.22
N PRO A 5 5.59 18.70 5.88
CA PRO A 5 6.46 17.61 6.34
C PRO A 5 6.76 16.58 5.23
N ILE A 6 7.22 17.04 4.06
CA ILE A 6 7.47 16.17 2.91
C ILE A 6 8.64 15.25 3.20
N GLY A 7 8.39 13.94 3.25
CA GLY A 7 9.42 12.91 3.46
C GLY A 7 9.93 12.76 4.89
N ILE A 8 9.43 13.54 5.86
CA ILE A 8 9.85 13.47 7.27
C ILE A 8 9.13 12.31 7.95
N GLN A 9 9.89 11.44 8.60
CA GLN A 9 9.40 10.24 9.29
C GLN A 9 9.68 10.28 10.79
N THR A 10 10.49 11.21 11.27
CA THR A 10 10.89 11.35 12.66
C THR A 10 10.01 12.40 13.33
N PHE A 11 9.26 12.01 14.36
CA PHE A 11 8.31 12.89 15.03
C PHE A 11 8.99 14.08 15.73
N SER A 12 10.11 13.86 16.43
CA SER A 12 10.87 14.94 17.08
C SER A 12 11.34 15.99 16.07
N GLU A 13 11.95 15.57 14.95
CA GLU A 13 12.38 16.46 13.88
C GLU A 13 11.21 17.29 13.34
N LEU A 14 10.04 16.61 13.12
CA LEU A 14 8.86 17.27 12.59
C LEU A 14 8.37 18.40 13.52
N ILE A 15 8.36 18.17 14.83
CA ILE A 15 7.90 19.16 15.82
C ILE A 15 8.95 20.26 16.04
N GLU A 16 10.22 19.89 16.24
CA GLU A 16 11.31 20.83 16.53
C GLU A 16 11.57 21.79 15.37
N ASP A 17 11.48 21.31 14.11
CA ASP A 17 11.62 22.11 12.91
C ASP A 17 10.33 22.83 12.46
N GLN A 18 9.30 22.80 13.30
CA GLN A 18 8.01 23.51 13.10
C GLN A 18 7.27 23.12 11.81
N HIS A 19 7.23 21.82 11.50
CA HIS A 19 6.38 21.32 10.44
C HIS A 19 4.93 21.15 10.89
N TYR A 20 4.01 21.05 9.92
CA TYR A 20 2.65 20.63 10.21
C TYR A 20 2.62 19.18 10.68
N TYR A 21 1.81 18.90 11.68
CA TYR A 21 1.48 17.56 12.13
C TYR A 21 -0.04 17.37 12.15
N VAL A 22 -0.54 16.34 11.50
CA VAL A 22 -1.95 15.93 11.62
C VAL A 22 -2.04 15.06 12.87
N ASP A 23 -2.72 15.57 13.88
CA ASP A 23 -2.75 14.95 15.20
C ASP A 23 -3.50 13.60 15.20
N LYS A 24 -2.75 12.52 15.24
CA LYS A 24 -3.24 11.14 15.40
C LYS A 24 -3.14 10.65 16.85
N THR A 25 -2.71 11.50 17.76
CA THR A 25 -2.46 11.11 19.15
C THR A 25 -3.71 10.71 19.95
N PRO A 26 -4.95 11.15 19.60
CA PRO A 26 -6.15 10.56 20.21
C PRO A 26 -6.25 9.05 20.00
N LEU A 27 -5.94 8.56 18.79
CA LEU A 27 -5.95 7.14 18.47
C LEU A 27 -4.79 6.39 19.15
N ILE A 28 -3.65 7.04 19.35
CA ILE A 28 -2.51 6.50 20.10
C ILE A 28 -2.87 6.30 21.57
N ALA A 29 -3.52 7.27 22.21
CA ALA A 29 -4.01 7.16 23.58
C ALA A 29 -4.94 5.95 23.74
N GLU A 30 -5.85 5.81 22.79
CA GLU A 30 -6.81 4.72 22.77
C GLU A 30 -6.12 3.34 22.61
N LEU A 31 -5.17 3.21 21.68
CA LEU A 31 -4.38 1.98 21.52
C LEU A 31 -3.68 1.60 22.81
N ALA A 32 -3.01 2.54 23.48
CA ALA A 32 -2.29 2.31 24.71
C ALA A 32 -3.22 1.92 25.89
N ALA A 33 -4.47 2.42 25.89
CA ALA A 33 -5.45 2.14 26.94
C ALA A 33 -6.24 0.84 26.72
N THR A 34 -6.45 0.40 25.46
CA THR A 34 -7.41 -0.68 25.15
C THR A 34 -6.78 -2.03 24.82
N GLY A 35 -5.46 -2.10 24.67
CA GLY A 35 -4.80 -3.35 24.35
C GLY A 35 -3.29 -3.31 24.50
N LYS A 36 -2.64 -4.41 24.09
CA LYS A 36 -1.22 -4.59 24.32
C LYS A 36 -0.46 -4.94 23.04
N TYR A 37 -1.02 -5.79 22.18
CA TYR A 37 -0.37 -6.31 20.97
C TYR A 37 -1.15 -5.91 19.74
N TYR A 38 -0.55 -5.12 18.88
CA TYR A 38 -1.21 -4.59 17.69
C TYR A 38 -0.44 -4.85 16.43
N PHE A 39 -1.18 -5.05 15.35
CA PHE A 39 -0.68 -5.16 14.01
C PHE A 39 -1.42 -4.20 13.07
N LEU A 40 -0.67 -3.47 12.23
CA LEU A 40 -1.21 -2.54 11.23
C LEU A 40 -0.52 -2.73 9.88
N ALA A 41 -1.27 -3.12 8.86
CA ALA A 41 -0.83 -3.03 7.47
C ALA A 41 -1.42 -1.78 6.80
N ARG A 42 -0.59 -1.04 6.05
CA ARG A 42 -0.97 0.09 5.21
C ARG A 42 -0.05 0.15 4.00
N PRO A 43 -0.51 0.65 2.85
CA PRO A 43 0.36 0.87 1.70
C PRO A 43 1.56 1.76 2.03
N ARG A 44 2.53 1.82 1.14
CA ARG A 44 3.69 2.71 1.29
C ARG A 44 3.25 4.17 1.35
N ARG A 45 4.03 5.03 2.05
CA ARG A 45 3.82 6.49 2.15
C ARG A 45 2.57 6.93 2.94
N PHE A 46 1.94 6.05 3.71
CA PHE A 46 0.78 6.37 4.57
C PHE A 46 1.14 6.91 5.95
N GLY A 47 2.40 7.09 6.29
CA GLY A 47 2.82 7.63 7.58
C GLY A 47 3.02 6.60 8.69
N LYS A 48 3.21 5.30 8.35
CA LYS A 48 3.49 4.23 9.33
C LYS A 48 4.73 4.50 10.18
N SER A 49 5.84 4.86 9.56
CA SER A 49 7.09 5.16 10.27
C SER A 49 6.97 6.37 11.18
N LEU A 50 6.21 7.40 10.76
CA LEU A 50 5.90 8.55 11.61
C LEU A 50 5.06 8.13 12.81
N LEU A 51 4.06 7.25 12.65
CA LEU A 51 3.27 6.69 13.73
C LEU A 51 4.15 5.93 14.73
N ILE A 52 5.07 5.08 14.26
CA ILE A 52 6.05 4.38 15.09
C ILE A 52 6.93 5.38 15.86
N SER A 53 7.42 6.42 15.20
CA SER A 53 8.22 7.47 15.83
C SER A 53 7.42 8.24 16.89
N THR A 54 6.16 8.56 16.64
CA THR A 54 5.27 9.20 17.61
C THR A 54 5.00 8.31 18.82
N LEU A 55 4.74 7.00 18.61
CA LEU A 55 4.61 6.01 19.70
C LEU A 55 5.88 5.92 20.53
N LYS A 56 7.06 5.89 19.88
CA LYS A 56 8.36 5.87 20.58
C LYS A 56 8.49 7.08 21.49
N SER A 57 8.28 8.30 20.97
CA SER A 57 8.38 9.53 21.76
C SER A 57 7.38 9.57 22.92
N ALA A 58 6.12 9.10 22.72
CA ALA A 58 5.12 9.06 23.77
C ALA A 58 5.53 8.12 24.91
N PHE A 59 5.90 6.87 24.59
CA PHE A 59 6.30 5.89 25.61
C PHE A 59 7.65 6.22 26.28
N SER A 60 8.57 6.91 25.56
CA SER A 60 9.82 7.41 26.13
C SER A 60 9.63 8.61 27.07
N GLY A 61 8.42 9.19 27.14
CA GLY A 61 8.09 10.31 28.03
C GLY A 61 8.64 11.66 27.55
N GLU A 62 8.72 11.87 26.24
CA GLU A 62 9.19 13.10 25.60
C GLU A 62 8.05 14.15 25.53
N GLN A 63 7.48 14.51 26.69
CA GLN A 63 6.28 15.34 26.82
C GLN A 63 6.34 16.66 26.01
N ALA A 64 7.49 17.31 25.98
CA ALA A 64 7.65 18.60 25.30
C ALA A 64 7.31 18.56 23.79
N LEU A 65 7.45 17.38 23.15
CA LEU A 65 7.11 17.20 21.73
C LEU A 65 5.60 17.19 21.48
N PHE A 66 4.79 17.00 22.52
CA PHE A 66 3.33 16.89 22.42
C PHE A 66 2.59 18.17 22.81
N ASP A 67 3.29 19.29 22.94
CA ASP A 67 2.69 20.57 23.24
C ASP A 67 1.64 20.97 22.17
N GLY A 68 0.42 21.27 22.61
CA GLY A 68 -0.73 21.54 21.74
C GLY A 68 -1.35 20.33 21.05
N LEU A 69 -0.90 19.11 21.29
CA LEU A 69 -1.49 17.87 20.79
C LEU A 69 -2.36 17.21 21.88
N TYR A 70 -3.29 16.35 21.45
CA TYR A 70 -4.22 15.68 22.38
C TYR A 70 -3.52 14.93 23.52
N LEU A 71 -2.39 14.25 23.26
CA LEU A 71 -1.65 13.50 24.28
C LEU A 71 -1.05 14.41 25.37
N GLN A 72 -0.88 15.70 25.15
CA GLN A 72 -0.33 16.60 26.17
C GLN A 72 -1.05 16.45 27.52
N ASP A 73 -2.38 16.39 27.48
CA ASP A 73 -3.25 16.32 28.68
C ASP A 73 -3.84 14.93 28.92
N HIS A 74 -3.59 13.95 28.01
CA HIS A 74 -4.21 12.62 28.04
C HIS A 74 -3.21 11.49 28.08
N TRP A 75 -2.02 11.72 28.65
CA TRP A 75 -0.97 10.73 28.82
C TRP A 75 -0.32 10.85 30.19
N ASP A 76 0.10 9.72 30.74
CA ASP A 76 0.85 9.69 31.98
C ASP A 76 2.34 9.93 31.71
N TRP A 77 2.76 11.19 31.73
CA TRP A 77 4.14 11.61 31.45
C TRP A 77 5.12 11.33 32.60
N LEU A 78 4.61 10.93 33.77
CA LEU A 78 5.47 10.53 34.89
C LEU A 78 6.11 9.17 34.68
N VAL A 79 5.48 8.33 33.84
CA VAL A 79 5.95 6.98 33.55
C VAL A 79 6.68 6.96 32.20
N ARG A 80 7.94 6.54 32.24
CA ARG A 80 8.76 6.35 31.03
C ARG A 80 9.05 4.89 30.84
N TYR A 81 8.79 4.40 29.64
CA TYR A 81 9.02 2.99 29.31
C TYR A 81 10.28 2.84 28.44
N PRO A 82 11.12 1.81 28.67
CA PRO A 82 12.17 1.48 27.74
C PRO A 82 11.58 1.00 26.40
N VAL A 83 12.08 1.51 25.29
CA VAL A 83 11.55 1.23 23.95
C VAL A 83 12.58 0.49 23.12
N ILE A 84 12.20 -0.70 22.63
CA ILE A 84 12.92 -1.43 21.59
C ILE A 84 12.27 -1.05 20.26
N HIS A 85 13.01 -0.34 19.40
CA HIS A 85 12.58 0.00 18.04
C HIS A 85 13.40 -0.78 17.04
N ILE A 86 12.74 -1.64 16.26
CA ILE A 86 13.30 -2.47 15.21
C ILE A 86 12.76 -1.96 13.87
N SER A 87 13.64 -1.65 12.91
CA SER A 87 13.24 -1.24 11.56
C SER A 87 14.03 -2.00 10.49
N PHE A 88 13.31 -2.67 9.61
CA PHE A 88 13.90 -3.36 8.45
C PHE A 88 14.02 -2.46 7.21
N GLY A 89 13.81 -1.16 7.34
CA GLY A 89 13.86 -0.19 6.24
C GLY A 89 15.21 -0.06 5.53
N ARG A 90 16.31 -0.42 6.19
CA ARG A 90 17.68 -0.26 5.64
C ARG A 90 18.09 -1.43 4.77
N GLY A 91 18.35 -1.16 3.48
CA GLY A 91 18.96 -2.11 2.52
C GLY A 91 18.13 -3.37 2.27
N ILE A 92 18.66 -4.28 1.44
CA ILE A 92 18.02 -5.54 1.07
C ILE A 92 18.63 -6.68 1.91
N VAL A 93 17.81 -7.58 2.41
CA VAL A 93 18.22 -8.82 3.05
C VAL A 93 18.40 -9.87 1.97
N THR A 94 19.62 -10.33 1.77
CA THR A 94 19.99 -11.24 0.67
C THR A 94 20.17 -12.70 1.10
N SER A 95 20.07 -12.99 2.41
CA SER A 95 20.08 -14.33 2.99
C SER A 95 19.57 -14.28 4.44
N ASP A 96 19.26 -15.47 4.98
CA ASP A 96 18.94 -15.68 6.40
C ASP A 96 20.10 -15.26 7.32
N VAL A 97 21.34 -15.49 6.90
CA VAL A 97 22.56 -15.05 7.62
C VAL A 97 22.59 -13.52 7.72
N VAL A 98 22.33 -12.82 6.62
CA VAL A 98 22.27 -11.33 6.59
C VAL A 98 21.14 -10.83 7.45
N LEU A 99 19.96 -11.50 7.44
CA LEU A 99 18.87 -11.18 8.35
C LEU A 99 19.31 -11.26 9.81
N GLY A 100 19.98 -12.37 10.17
CA GLY A 100 20.47 -12.58 11.53
C GLY A 100 21.48 -11.55 11.98
N GLN A 101 22.43 -11.20 11.12
CA GLN A 101 23.45 -10.18 11.40
C GLN A 101 22.81 -8.80 11.62
N ARG A 102 21.86 -8.41 10.78
CA ARG A 102 21.15 -7.12 10.91
C ARG A 102 20.31 -7.06 12.18
N PHE A 103 19.57 -8.13 12.46
CA PHE A 103 18.76 -8.17 13.66
C PHE A 103 19.63 -8.09 14.91
N ARG A 104 20.76 -8.81 14.95
CA ARG A 104 21.74 -8.73 16.03
C ARG A 104 22.25 -7.29 16.21
N ALA A 105 22.65 -6.63 15.13
CA ALA A 105 23.13 -5.25 15.20
C ALA A 105 22.08 -4.29 15.76
N MET A 106 20.81 -4.43 15.36
CA MET A 106 19.72 -3.62 15.94
C MET A 106 19.51 -3.87 17.43
N LEU A 107 19.60 -5.13 17.89
CA LEU A 107 19.53 -5.43 19.32
C LEU A 107 20.69 -4.85 20.10
N ASP A 108 21.90 -4.90 19.52
CA ASP A 108 23.13 -4.37 20.13
C ASP A 108 23.08 -2.84 20.25
N GLU A 109 22.61 -2.14 19.21
CA GLU A 109 22.39 -0.69 19.21
C GLU A 109 21.42 -0.26 20.33
N VAL A 110 20.31 -0.99 20.48
CA VAL A 110 19.37 -0.73 21.59
C VAL A 110 20.04 -1.01 22.94
N ALA A 111 20.72 -2.15 23.10
CA ALA A 111 21.39 -2.52 24.34
C ALA A 111 22.43 -1.47 24.77
N GLU A 112 23.24 -0.98 23.82
CA GLU A 112 24.23 0.10 24.05
C GLU A 112 23.56 1.38 24.55
N SER A 113 22.42 1.78 23.96
CA SER A 113 21.70 3.01 24.35
C SER A 113 21.19 2.97 25.83
N TYR A 114 21.04 1.76 26.38
CA TYR A 114 20.68 1.55 27.79
C TYR A 114 21.83 1.03 28.64
N ALA A 115 23.07 1.04 28.15
CA ALA A 115 24.26 0.51 28.82
C ALA A 115 24.12 -0.96 29.27
N ILE A 116 23.44 -1.79 28.48
CA ILE A 116 23.20 -3.21 28.73
C ILE A 116 24.17 -4.06 27.90
N VAL A 117 24.80 -5.05 28.53
CA VAL A 117 25.64 -6.05 27.85
C VAL A 117 24.83 -7.32 27.65
N LEU A 118 24.67 -7.78 26.40
CA LEU A 118 23.97 -9.00 26.05
C LEU A 118 24.95 -10.18 25.96
N LEU A 119 24.64 -11.29 26.60
CA LEU A 119 25.48 -12.48 26.68
C LEU A 119 25.07 -13.59 25.71
N GLN A 120 23.76 -13.67 25.41
CA GLN A 120 23.21 -14.73 24.56
C GLN A 120 23.69 -14.58 23.09
N GLN A 121 24.04 -15.71 22.48
CA GLN A 121 24.50 -15.76 21.10
C GLN A 121 23.38 -16.07 20.10
N ASP A 122 22.42 -16.93 20.48
CA ASP A 122 21.23 -17.18 19.69
C ASP A 122 20.34 -15.95 19.62
N LEU A 123 19.77 -15.65 18.46
CA LEU A 123 19.04 -14.41 18.21
C LEU A 123 17.75 -14.30 19.03
N ALA A 124 16.99 -15.38 19.12
CA ALA A 124 15.74 -15.39 19.88
C ALA A 124 16.03 -15.20 21.39
N ASN A 125 17.01 -15.95 21.91
CA ASN A 125 17.44 -15.82 23.31
C ASN A 125 18.05 -14.44 23.60
N ARG A 126 18.81 -13.86 22.65
CA ARG A 126 19.37 -12.51 22.75
C ARG A 126 18.29 -11.44 22.82
N PHE A 127 17.25 -11.58 22.02
CA PHE A 127 16.09 -10.66 22.07
C PHE A 127 15.31 -10.80 23.39
N ALA A 128 15.07 -12.02 23.84
CA ALA A 128 14.45 -12.26 25.14
C ALA A 128 15.28 -11.68 26.30
N GLU A 129 16.62 -11.87 26.26
CA GLU A 129 17.55 -11.29 27.24
C GLU A 129 17.46 -9.77 27.26
N LEU A 130 17.44 -9.11 26.10
CA LEU A 130 17.30 -7.66 26.01
C LEU A 130 16.01 -7.17 26.66
N ILE A 131 14.85 -7.80 26.34
CA ILE A 131 13.56 -7.47 26.94
C ILE A 131 13.60 -7.61 28.46
N GLN A 132 14.13 -8.74 28.97
CA GLN A 132 14.22 -9.00 30.41
C GLN A 132 15.12 -8.00 31.13
N ARG A 133 16.32 -7.74 30.59
CA ARG A 133 17.27 -6.81 31.20
C ARG A 133 16.76 -5.37 31.19
N LEU A 134 16.14 -4.92 30.11
CA LEU A 134 15.50 -3.60 30.04
C LEU A 134 14.41 -3.46 31.12
N HIS A 135 13.54 -4.46 31.28
CA HIS A 135 12.53 -4.45 32.33
C HIS A 135 13.16 -4.39 33.74
N GLN A 136 14.19 -5.19 33.98
CA GLN A 136 14.87 -5.25 35.29
C GLN A 136 15.59 -3.94 35.62
N THR A 137 16.32 -3.38 34.63
CA THR A 137 17.11 -2.17 34.87
C THR A 137 16.24 -0.92 35.02
N ASN A 138 15.18 -0.79 34.24
CA ASN A 138 14.31 0.39 34.25
C ASN A 138 13.14 0.26 35.27
N GLN A 139 12.91 -0.91 35.87
CA GLN A 139 11.76 -1.20 36.71
C GLN A 139 10.42 -0.89 36.01
N GLN A 140 10.42 -0.87 34.69
CA GLN A 140 9.27 -0.61 33.82
C GLN A 140 9.23 -1.65 32.70
N LYS A 141 8.03 -2.11 32.34
CA LYS A 141 7.82 -3.04 31.23
C LYS A 141 8.27 -2.40 29.92
N VAL A 142 8.69 -3.22 28.98
CA VAL A 142 9.27 -2.80 27.69
C VAL A 142 8.19 -2.53 26.65
N VAL A 143 8.39 -1.52 25.82
CA VAL A 143 7.62 -1.28 24.60
C VAL A 143 8.42 -1.81 23.40
N VAL A 144 7.78 -2.61 22.54
CA VAL A 144 8.38 -3.17 21.33
C VAL A 144 7.69 -2.61 20.10
N LEU A 145 8.44 -1.88 19.28
CA LEU A 145 7.94 -1.26 18.05
C LEU A 145 8.71 -1.84 16.86
N VAL A 146 7.98 -2.39 15.89
CA VAL A 146 8.57 -2.99 14.69
C VAL A 146 8.02 -2.30 13.45
N ASP A 147 8.91 -1.66 12.68
CA ASP A 147 8.57 -1.02 11.40
C ASP A 147 9.07 -1.86 10.22
N GLU A 148 8.27 -1.88 9.14
CA GLU A 148 8.56 -2.61 7.91
C GLU A 148 8.87 -4.11 8.14
N TYR A 149 8.10 -4.75 9.03
CA TYR A 149 8.33 -6.13 9.48
C TYR A 149 8.40 -7.15 8.34
N ASP A 150 7.73 -6.88 7.23
CA ASP A 150 7.54 -7.73 6.05
C ASP A 150 8.54 -7.42 4.92
N LYS A 151 9.24 -6.30 5.00
CA LYS A 151 10.16 -5.86 3.94
C LYS A 151 11.21 -6.92 3.58
N PRO A 152 11.86 -7.62 4.52
CA PRO A 152 12.83 -8.66 4.17
C PRO A 152 12.25 -9.77 3.28
N ILE A 153 10.98 -10.11 3.46
CA ILE A 153 10.29 -11.12 2.65
C ILE A 153 9.89 -10.51 1.29
N LEU A 154 9.28 -9.32 1.31
CA LEU A 154 8.79 -8.65 0.08
C LEU A 154 9.92 -8.33 -0.90
N ASP A 155 11.09 -7.91 -0.41
CA ASP A 155 12.27 -7.65 -1.24
C ASP A 155 12.77 -8.92 -1.97
N ASN A 156 12.42 -10.11 -1.48
CA ASN A 156 12.82 -11.40 -2.03
C ASN A 156 11.66 -12.22 -2.60
N ILE A 157 10.51 -11.61 -2.84
CA ILE A 157 9.28 -12.31 -3.23
C ILE A 157 9.38 -13.03 -4.58
N GLU A 158 10.34 -12.64 -5.44
CA GLU A 158 10.65 -13.31 -6.71
C GLU A 158 11.54 -14.56 -6.54
N ASN A 159 12.08 -14.77 -5.35
CA ASN A 159 12.85 -15.97 -4.98
C ASN A 159 12.15 -16.69 -3.82
N PRO A 160 11.20 -17.60 -4.09
CA PRO A 160 10.37 -18.22 -3.07
C PRO A 160 11.18 -18.97 -1.99
N GLU A 161 12.26 -19.66 -2.34
CA GLU A 161 13.09 -20.41 -1.40
C GLU A 161 13.73 -19.47 -0.37
N LEU A 162 14.28 -18.35 -0.82
CA LEU A 162 14.87 -17.35 0.04
C LEU A 162 13.80 -16.63 0.89
N ALA A 163 12.68 -16.27 0.28
CA ALA A 163 11.58 -15.61 0.98
C ALA A 163 11.01 -16.51 2.10
N ILE A 164 10.89 -17.82 1.87
CA ILE A 164 10.50 -18.80 2.89
C ILE A 164 11.55 -18.89 4.01
N ALA A 165 12.84 -18.99 3.69
CA ALA A 165 13.90 -19.05 4.68
C ALA A 165 13.91 -17.79 5.58
N ILE A 166 13.74 -16.59 4.98
CA ILE A 166 13.63 -15.32 5.70
C ILE A 166 12.36 -15.30 6.58
N ARG A 167 11.22 -15.76 6.07
CA ARG A 167 9.97 -15.88 6.82
C ARG A 167 10.14 -16.71 8.09
N GLU A 168 10.77 -17.89 7.98
CA GLU A 168 11.01 -18.76 9.13
C GLU A 168 11.95 -18.11 10.16
N GLY A 169 13.00 -17.41 9.70
CA GLY A 169 13.88 -16.62 10.57
C GLY A 169 13.11 -15.53 11.35
N LEU A 170 12.28 -14.77 10.67
CA LEU A 170 11.43 -13.73 11.29
C LEU A 170 10.39 -14.32 12.24
N ARG A 171 9.79 -15.47 11.88
CA ARG A 171 8.84 -16.19 12.76
C ARG A 171 9.48 -16.58 14.08
N ASN A 172 10.70 -17.10 14.06
CA ASN A 172 11.46 -17.44 15.26
C ASN A 172 11.71 -16.19 16.12
N ILE A 173 12.11 -15.09 15.51
CA ILE A 173 12.34 -13.80 16.20
C ILE A 173 11.06 -13.27 16.85
N TYR A 174 9.94 -13.22 16.10
CA TYR A 174 8.71 -12.61 16.63
C TYR A 174 8.01 -13.47 17.68
N SER A 175 8.26 -14.80 17.73
CA SER A 175 7.73 -15.69 18.77
C SER A 175 8.15 -15.24 20.19
N VAL A 176 9.33 -14.65 20.31
CA VAL A 176 9.89 -14.12 21.57
C VAL A 176 8.97 -13.08 22.22
N ILE A 177 8.28 -12.28 21.41
CA ILE A 177 7.37 -11.21 21.90
C ILE A 177 6.25 -11.83 22.77
N LYS A 178 5.69 -12.97 22.36
CA LYS A 178 4.66 -13.65 23.12
C LYS A 178 5.21 -14.26 24.41
N ASP A 179 6.34 -14.95 24.32
CA ASP A 179 6.94 -15.62 25.48
C ASP A 179 7.46 -14.62 26.52
N SER A 180 7.74 -13.38 26.09
CA SER A 180 8.13 -12.27 26.96
C SER A 180 6.95 -11.46 27.51
N ASP A 181 5.71 -11.95 27.43
CA ASP A 181 4.49 -11.22 27.88
C ASP A 181 4.59 -10.55 29.24
N PRO A 182 5.12 -11.19 30.31
CA PRO A 182 5.24 -10.55 31.63
C PRO A 182 6.09 -9.27 31.62
N HIS A 183 7.01 -9.14 30.66
CA HIS A 183 7.98 -8.05 30.56
C HIS A 183 7.56 -6.95 29.59
N ILE A 184 6.52 -7.18 28.76
CA ILE A 184 6.08 -6.24 27.73
C ILE A 184 4.90 -5.40 28.22
N LYS A 185 4.94 -4.10 28.01
CA LYS A 185 3.85 -3.14 28.21
C LYS A 185 2.98 -3.04 26.97
N PHE A 186 3.62 -2.92 25.81
CA PHE A 186 2.96 -2.66 24.54
C PHE A 186 3.83 -3.17 23.37
N ALA A 187 3.22 -3.73 22.35
CA ALA A 187 3.92 -4.11 21.13
C ALA A 187 3.10 -3.70 19.92
N PHE A 188 3.77 -3.07 18.93
CA PHE A 188 3.13 -2.62 17.72
C PHE A 188 4.00 -2.98 16.50
N LEU A 189 3.44 -3.77 15.58
CA LEU A 189 4.09 -4.21 14.37
C LEU A 189 3.41 -3.57 13.16
N THR A 190 4.19 -3.03 12.24
CA THR A 190 3.64 -2.44 11.02
C THR A 190 4.42 -2.81 9.77
N GLY A 191 3.71 -2.91 8.63
CA GLY A 191 4.24 -3.23 7.33
C GLY A 191 3.30 -2.86 6.20
N VAL A 192 3.59 -3.34 5.01
CA VAL A 192 2.75 -3.17 3.82
C VAL A 192 1.76 -4.31 3.69
N SER A 193 2.23 -5.54 3.81
CA SER A 193 1.44 -6.76 3.64
C SER A 193 1.00 -7.35 4.99
N LYS A 194 0.00 -8.21 4.91
CA LYS A 194 -0.48 -8.99 6.04
C LYS A 194 -0.24 -10.46 5.74
N PHE A 195 0.94 -10.96 6.11
CA PHE A 195 1.20 -12.39 6.01
C PHE A 195 0.22 -13.19 6.87
N SER A 196 -0.16 -14.38 6.38
CA SER A 196 -1.13 -15.21 7.10
C SER A 196 -0.66 -15.45 8.54
N LYS A 197 -1.60 -15.42 9.49
CA LYS A 197 -1.29 -15.68 10.90
C LYS A 197 -0.63 -17.05 11.10
N VAL A 198 -0.93 -17.99 10.20
CA VAL A 198 -0.38 -19.35 10.26
C VAL A 198 1.08 -19.38 9.81
N SER A 199 1.47 -18.56 8.84
CA SER A 199 2.82 -18.62 8.29
C SER A 199 3.86 -17.86 9.11
N LEU A 200 3.56 -16.62 9.54
CA LEU A 200 4.54 -15.79 10.26
C LEU A 200 4.19 -15.56 11.73
N PHE A 201 2.91 -15.41 12.04
CA PHE A 201 2.45 -15.08 13.39
C PHE A 201 1.82 -16.25 14.14
N SER A 202 2.07 -17.49 13.74
CA SER A 202 1.58 -18.67 14.48
C SER A 202 2.08 -18.71 15.94
N GLY A 203 3.31 -18.23 16.17
CA GLY A 203 3.87 -18.03 17.49
C GLY A 203 3.38 -16.78 18.24
N LEU A 204 2.69 -15.84 17.54
CA LEU A 204 2.23 -14.55 18.11
C LEU A 204 0.72 -14.38 17.87
N ASN A 205 -0.06 -15.37 18.31
CA ASN A 205 -1.51 -15.44 18.06
C ASN A 205 -2.35 -14.45 18.87
N ASN A 206 -1.74 -13.69 19.77
CA ASN A 206 -2.35 -12.62 20.57
C ASN A 206 -2.33 -11.24 19.90
N LEU A 207 -1.78 -11.12 18.68
CA LEU A 207 -1.82 -9.88 17.90
C LEU A 207 -3.24 -9.52 17.50
N ARG A 208 -3.66 -8.31 17.88
CA ARG A 208 -4.88 -7.67 17.41
C ARG A 208 -4.60 -6.93 16.10
N ASP A 209 -5.05 -7.50 15.00
CA ASP A 209 -5.01 -6.84 13.72
C ASP A 209 -6.03 -5.71 13.66
N ILE A 210 -5.54 -4.49 13.45
CA ILE A 210 -6.36 -3.27 13.33
C ILE A 210 -6.40 -2.72 11.90
N SER A 211 -5.85 -3.45 10.92
CA SER A 211 -5.72 -2.96 9.54
C SER A 211 -7.08 -2.64 8.90
N LEU A 212 -8.10 -3.44 9.17
CA LEU A 212 -9.47 -3.23 8.68
C LEU A 212 -10.46 -2.97 9.83
N ASN A 213 -9.98 -2.43 10.93
CA ASN A 213 -10.87 -2.00 12.01
C ASN A 213 -11.33 -0.57 11.74
N PRO A 214 -12.67 -0.32 11.57
CA PRO A 214 -13.21 1.00 11.25
C PRO A 214 -12.75 2.11 12.22
N ARG A 215 -12.53 1.76 13.48
CA ARG A 215 -12.08 2.69 14.52
C ARG A 215 -10.70 3.27 14.26
N TYR A 216 -9.82 2.51 13.60
CA TYR A 216 -8.45 2.89 13.28
C TYR A 216 -8.21 3.13 11.79
N ALA A 217 -9.28 3.28 11.00
CA ALA A 217 -9.19 3.48 9.56
C ALA A 217 -8.37 4.72 9.20
N SER A 218 -8.49 5.80 9.97
CA SER A 218 -7.77 7.06 9.78
C SER A 218 -6.47 7.19 10.59
N LEU A 219 -6.01 6.13 11.27
CA LEU A 219 -4.75 6.17 12.06
C LEU A 219 -3.54 6.55 11.20
N CYS A 220 -3.54 6.11 9.95
CA CYS A 220 -2.63 6.54 8.90
C CYS A 220 -3.43 7.08 7.72
N GLY A 221 -2.85 8.03 6.97
CA GLY A 221 -3.57 8.77 5.94
C GLY A 221 -4.19 10.07 6.47
N TYR A 222 -4.71 10.89 5.58
CA TYR A 222 -5.39 12.15 5.93
C TYR A 222 -6.87 12.07 5.53
N THR A 223 -7.75 12.59 6.38
CA THR A 223 -9.16 12.81 6.05
C THR A 223 -9.35 14.22 5.49
N ASP A 224 -10.48 14.45 4.80
CA ASP A 224 -10.86 15.79 4.33
C ASP A 224 -10.86 16.85 5.45
N LYS A 225 -11.37 16.45 6.61
CA LYS A 225 -11.46 17.34 7.78
C LYS A 225 -10.08 17.73 8.29
N GLU A 226 -9.17 16.76 8.36
CA GLU A 226 -7.80 16.99 8.82
C GLU A 226 -7.02 17.88 7.86
N ILE A 227 -7.15 17.66 6.54
CA ILE A 227 -6.51 18.52 5.53
C ILE A 227 -6.99 19.95 5.69
N LYS A 228 -8.30 20.16 5.78
CA LYS A 228 -8.90 21.49 5.91
C LYS A 228 -8.52 22.21 7.21
N ALA A 229 -8.41 21.44 8.31
CA ALA A 229 -8.07 22.02 9.61
C ALA A 229 -6.57 22.36 9.72
N VAL A 230 -5.70 21.43 9.28
CA VAL A 230 -4.26 21.54 9.52
C VAL A 230 -3.55 22.40 8.47
N PHE A 231 -3.89 22.23 7.19
CA PHE A 231 -3.20 22.89 6.08
C PHE A 231 -3.94 24.13 5.55
N ASN A 232 -4.84 24.73 6.32
CA ASN A 232 -5.68 25.85 5.89
C ASN A 232 -4.91 26.98 5.19
N GLY A 233 -3.69 27.28 5.65
CA GLY A 233 -2.82 28.29 5.02
C GLY A 233 -2.28 27.91 3.63
N HIS A 234 -2.40 26.62 3.25
CA HIS A 234 -1.99 26.11 1.94
C HIS A 234 -3.18 25.77 1.03
N LEU A 235 -4.41 26.14 1.38
CA LEU A 235 -5.60 25.67 0.66
C LEU A 235 -6.19 26.71 -0.30
N ASP A 236 -5.63 27.92 -0.34
CA ASP A 236 -6.11 28.94 -1.27
C ASP A 236 -6.01 28.45 -2.72
N GLY A 237 -7.14 28.57 -3.46
CA GLY A 237 -7.24 28.09 -4.84
C GLY A 237 -7.26 26.57 -5.04
N VAL A 238 -7.36 25.76 -3.97
CA VAL A 238 -7.44 24.29 -4.07
C VAL A 238 -8.86 23.86 -4.45
N ASP A 239 -8.99 23.15 -5.57
CA ASP A 239 -10.20 22.42 -5.91
C ASP A 239 -10.23 21.09 -5.16
N PHE A 240 -11.04 21.00 -4.10
CA PHE A 240 -11.15 19.81 -3.26
C PHE A 240 -11.79 18.63 -3.98
N SER A 241 -12.67 18.85 -4.96
CA SER A 241 -13.26 17.76 -5.74
C SER A 241 -12.20 17.09 -6.60
N LEU A 242 -11.37 17.90 -7.26
CA LEU A 242 -10.27 17.42 -8.07
C LEU A 242 -9.16 16.79 -7.22
N LEU A 243 -8.85 17.38 -6.05
CA LEU A 243 -7.89 16.80 -5.09
C LEU A 243 -8.35 15.41 -4.61
N ALA A 244 -9.64 15.26 -4.32
CA ALA A 244 -10.21 13.98 -3.91
C ALA A 244 -10.19 12.96 -5.05
N GLU A 245 -10.55 13.35 -6.27
CA GLU A 245 -10.48 12.48 -7.45
C GLU A 245 -9.06 11.92 -7.67
N TRP A 246 -8.03 12.76 -7.44
CA TRP A 246 -6.65 12.37 -7.68
C TRP A 246 -6.03 11.53 -6.56
N TYR A 247 -6.30 11.82 -5.28
CA TYR A 247 -5.47 11.29 -4.18
C TYR A 247 -6.26 10.70 -3.00
N ASN A 248 -7.60 10.86 -2.95
CA ASN A 248 -8.43 10.22 -1.93
C ASN A 248 -8.83 8.80 -2.37
N GLY A 249 -9.63 8.13 -1.54
CA GLY A 249 -10.36 6.92 -1.89
C GLY A 249 -9.89 5.66 -1.20
N TYR A 250 -8.73 5.67 -0.52
CA TYR A 250 -8.31 4.52 0.25
C TYR A 250 -9.28 4.25 1.40
N ASN A 251 -9.89 3.08 1.38
CA ASN A 251 -10.92 2.66 2.34
C ASN A 251 -10.44 1.45 3.15
N PHE A 252 -10.34 1.65 4.45
CA PHE A 252 -10.00 0.62 5.43
C PHE A 252 -11.20 0.30 6.34
N LEU A 253 -12.40 0.26 5.77
CA LEU A 253 -13.70 0.04 6.41
C LEU A 253 -14.17 1.19 7.32
N GLY A 254 -13.65 2.39 7.12
CA GLY A 254 -14.06 3.61 7.81
C GLY A 254 -14.14 4.80 6.88
N GLU A 255 -13.83 5.99 7.36
CA GLU A 255 -13.71 7.18 6.51
C GLU A 255 -12.59 6.97 5.48
N LYS A 256 -12.85 7.28 4.21
CA LYS A 256 -11.84 7.24 3.14
C LYS A 256 -10.73 8.24 3.43
N VAL A 257 -9.51 7.85 3.15
CA VAL A 257 -8.33 8.69 3.41
C VAL A 257 -7.51 8.93 2.15
N TYR A 258 -6.85 10.09 2.16
CA TYR A 258 -5.83 10.46 1.20
C TYR A 258 -4.49 9.82 1.54
N ASN A 259 -3.68 9.58 0.53
CA ASN A 259 -2.25 9.35 0.75
C ASN A 259 -1.58 10.66 1.19
N PRO A 260 -0.93 10.72 2.37
CA PRO A 260 -0.28 11.93 2.86
C PRO A 260 0.79 12.49 1.93
N PHE A 261 1.58 11.61 1.31
CA PHE A 261 2.70 12.02 0.45
C PHE A 261 2.23 12.79 -0.79
N ASP A 262 1.15 12.32 -1.42
CA ASP A 262 0.57 12.95 -2.60
C ASP A 262 -0.03 14.32 -2.29
N VAL A 263 -0.78 14.40 -1.20
CA VAL A 263 -1.36 15.67 -0.73
C VAL A 263 -0.28 16.69 -0.43
N LEU A 264 0.77 16.31 0.30
CA LEU A 264 1.85 17.22 0.65
C LEU A 264 2.60 17.73 -0.58
N LEU A 265 2.90 16.86 -1.55
CA LEU A 265 3.55 17.26 -2.80
C LEU A 265 2.65 18.12 -3.68
N TYR A 266 1.35 17.82 -3.73
CA TYR A 266 0.40 18.70 -4.43
C TYR A 266 0.32 20.10 -3.76
N LEU A 267 0.26 20.18 -2.44
CA LEU A 267 0.23 21.46 -1.73
C LEU A 267 1.51 22.28 -1.94
N ASP A 268 2.65 21.61 -2.11
CA ASP A 268 3.94 22.22 -2.40
C ASP A 268 4.05 22.71 -3.86
N GLN A 269 3.73 21.82 -4.82
CA GLN A 269 3.98 22.07 -6.25
C GLN A 269 2.78 22.64 -7.01
N ARG A 270 1.56 22.49 -6.49
CA ARG A 270 0.31 22.86 -7.13
C ARG A 270 0.06 22.20 -8.48
N LEU A 271 0.62 21.02 -8.66
CA LEU A 271 0.49 20.21 -9.88
C LEU A 271 -0.07 18.83 -9.52
N PHE A 272 -1.06 18.37 -10.27
CA PHE A 272 -1.53 17.00 -10.19
C PHE A 272 -0.58 16.09 -10.96
N LYS A 273 0.05 15.15 -10.27
CA LYS A 273 1.03 14.19 -10.79
C LYS A 273 0.91 12.83 -10.08
N ASN A 274 1.57 11.82 -10.62
CA ASN A 274 1.60 10.47 -10.08
C ASN A 274 2.73 10.33 -9.03
N TYR A 275 2.63 11.06 -7.93
CA TYR A 275 3.69 11.17 -6.91
C TYR A 275 3.97 9.87 -6.16
N TRP A 276 2.91 9.17 -5.74
CA TRP A 276 3.06 7.91 -5.01
C TRP A 276 3.64 6.81 -5.89
N PHE A 277 3.15 6.71 -7.12
CA PHE A 277 3.54 5.66 -8.03
C PHE A 277 5.01 5.75 -8.46
N GLU A 278 5.58 6.94 -8.53
CA GLU A 278 7.00 7.16 -8.84
C GLU A 278 7.94 6.58 -7.76
N THR A 279 7.45 6.27 -6.56
CA THR A 279 8.25 5.77 -5.44
C THR A 279 8.54 4.27 -5.47
N GLY A 280 7.96 3.51 -6.39
CA GLY A 280 8.21 2.07 -6.50
C GLY A 280 7.66 1.43 -7.77
N SER A 281 8.49 0.72 -8.51
CA SER A 281 8.08 -0.01 -9.71
C SER A 281 7.28 -1.27 -9.35
N PRO A 282 6.12 -1.52 -9.95
CA PRO A 282 5.30 -2.70 -9.71
C PRO A 282 5.71 -3.92 -10.56
N SER A 283 7.01 -4.09 -10.87
CA SER A 283 7.49 -5.10 -11.83
C SER A 283 7.02 -6.52 -11.52
N PHE A 284 7.13 -6.93 -10.26
CA PHE A 284 6.63 -8.24 -9.80
C PHE A 284 5.13 -8.39 -10.02
N LEU A 285 4.35 -7.36 -9.69
CA LEU A 285 2.90 -7.36 -9.86
C LEU A 285 2.49 -7.46 -11.33
N ILE A 286 3.13 -6.69 -12.21
CA ILE A 286 2.89 -6.72 -13.65
C ILE A 286 3.20 -8.10 -14.23
N LYS A 287 4.32 -8.70 -13.79
CA LYS A 287 4.68 -10.07 -14.16
C LYS A 287 3.58 -11.07 -13.75
N ARG A 288 3.02 -10.94 -12.54
CA ARG A 288 1.93 -11.80 -12.07
C ARG A 288 0.62 -11.61 -12.83
N VAL A 289 0.24 -10.37 -13.14
CA VAL A 289 -0.93 -10.08 -14.01
C VAL A 289 -0.81 -10.80 -15.33
N ARG A 290 0.35 -10.72 -15.95
CA ARG A 290 0.64 -11.38 -17.23
C ARG A 290 0.62 -12.91 -17.14
N GLU A 291 1.32 -13.50 -16.15
CA GLU A 291 1.42 -14.96 -15.99
C GLU A 291 0.06 -15.62 -15.77
N ARG A 292 -0.85 -14.95 -15.06
CA ARG A 292 -2.18 -15.47 -14.75
C ARG A 292 -3.26 -15.01 -15.73
N GLN A 293 -2.91 -14.24 -16.75
CA GLN A 293 -3.82 -13.76 -17.81
C GLN A 293 -5.06 -13.03 -17.27
N TYR A 294 -4.90 -12.23 -16.22
CA TYR A 294 -5.99 -11.43 -15.67
C TYR A 294 -6.51 -10.42 -16.69
N LEU A 295 -7.84 -10.27 -16.72
CA LEU A 295 -8.48 -9.19 -17.45
C LEU A 295 -8.34 -7.88 -16.64
N ILE A 296 -7.70 -6.88 -17.21
CA ILE A 296 -7.46 -5.61 -16.52
C ILE A 296 -8.77 -4.88 -16.16
N PRO A 297 -9.82 -4.91 -17.00
CA PRO A 297 -11.12 -4.37 -16.64
C PRO A 297 -11.70 -4.93 -15.33
N ASP A 298 -11.44 -6.20 -15.02
CA ASP A 298 -11.95 -6.86 -13.81
C ASP A 298 -11.40 -6.24 -12.52
N PHE A 299 -10.30 -5.48 -12.57
CA PHE A 299 -9.74 -4.80 -11.40
C PHE A 299 -10.68 -3.77 -10.78
N GLU A 300 -11.70 -3.31 -11.50
CA GLU A 300 -12.72 -2.40 -10.96
C GLU A 300 -13.85 -3.12 -10.20
N ASN A 301 -13.93 -4.45 -10.28
CA ASN A 301 -14.98 -5.24 -9.65
C ASN A 301 -14.46 -6.58 -9.11
N MET A 302 -13.20 -6.67 -8.71
CA MET A 302 -12.67 -7.88 -8.09
C MET A 302 -13.39 -8.16 -6.78
N VAL A 303 -13.76 -9.42 -6.56
CA VAL A 303 -14.42 -9.85 -5.33
C VAL A 303 -13.51 -10.82 -4.59
N ILE A 304 -13.29 -10.54 -3.31
CA ILE A 304 -12.54 -11.42 -2.41
C ILE A 304 -13.33 -11.65 -1.12
N ASP A 305 -13.16 -12.82 -0.54
CA ASP A 305 -13.70 -13.14 0.78
C ASP A 305 -12.74 -12.74 1.92
N GLU A 306 -13.18 -12.92 3.16
CA GLU A 306 -12.38 -12.58 4.34
C GLU A 306 -11.14 -13.49 4.48
N VAL A 307 -11.20 -14.73 4.01
CA VAL A 307 -10.09 -15.68 4.05
C VAL A 307 -9.01 -15.22 3.08
N MET A 308 -9.36 -14.93 1.84
CA MET A 308 -8.43 -14.37 0.85
C MET A 308 -7.82 -13.06 1.32
N LEU A 309 -8.63 -12.15 1.87
CA LEU A 309 -8.14 -10.86 2.38
C LEU A 309 -7.11 -11.01 3.51
N SER A 310 -7.20 -12.09 4.28
CA SER A 310 -6.31 -12.37 5.42
C SER A 310 -5.16 -13.32 5.11
N SER A 311 -5.14 -13.92 3.93
CA SER A 311 -4.15 -14.93 3.54
C SER A 311 -3.15 -14.38 2.52
N PHE A 312 -2.04 -13.84 3.00
CA PHE A 312 -0.87 -13.58 2.16
C PHE A 312 0.19 -14.62 2.48
N ASP A 313 0.37 -15.59 1.60
CA ASP A 313 1.42 -16.59 1.74
C ASP A 313 2.43 -16.48 0.59
N VAL A 314 3.71 -16.64 0.91
CA VAL A 314 4.80 -16.58 -0.07
C VAL A 314 4.67 -17.68 -1.12
N GLU A 315 4.13 -18.84 -0.71
CA GLU A 315 3.98 -20.02 -1.57
C GLU A 315 2.83 -19.88 -2.57
N GLU A 316 1.77 -19.12 -2.18
CA GLU A 316 0.58 -18.93 -3.02
C GLU A 316 0.04 -17.50 -2.89
N ILE A 317 0.66 -16.56 -3.62
CA ILE A 317 0.24 -15.15 -3.60
C ILE A 317 -0.94 -14.96 -4.55
N ALA A 318 -2.12 -14.72 -4.00
CA ALA A 318 -3.26 -14.24 -4.76
C ALA A 318 -3.01 -12.81 -5.24
N LEU A 319 -3.25 -12.55 -6.54
CA LEU A 319 -3.00 -11.24 -7.13
C LEU A 319 -3.90 -10.17 -6.51
N GLU A 320 -5.16 -10.50 -6.26
CA GLU A 320 -6.16 -9.64 -5.66
C GLU A 320 -5.70 -9.11 -4.29
N ASN A 321 -5.19 -10.01 -3.48
CA ASN A 321 -4.67 -9.67 -2.15
C ASN A 321 -3.40 -8.81 -2.25
N LEU A 322 -2.50 -9.14 -3.19
CA LEU A 322 -1.30 -8.34 -3.44
C LEU A 322 -1.66 -6.91 -3.88
N LEU A 323 -2.59 -6.76 -4.83
CA LEU A 323 -3.06 -5.47 -5.32
C LEU A 323 -3.69 -4.63 -4.20
N PHE A 324 -4.50 -5.25 -3.35
CA PHE A 324 -5.13 -4.57 -2.21
C PHE A 324 -4.10 -4.14 -1.17
N GLN A 325 -3.26 -5.05 -0.70
CA GLN A 325 -2.32 -4.75 0.40
C GLN A 325 -1.24 -3.75 0.01
N THR A 326 -0.80 -3.78 -1.25
CA THR A 326 0.18 -2.82 -1.76
C THR A 326 -0.45 -1.46 -2.11
N GLY A 327 -1.77 -1.34 -2.13
CA GLY A 327 -2.50 -0.09 -2.34
C GLY A 327 -2.84 0.24 -3.79
N TYR A 328 -2.72 -0.72 -4.70
CA TYR A 328 -3.19 -0.54 -6.09
C TYR A 328 -4.71 -0.69 -6.20
N LEU A 329 -5.30 -1.51 -5.33
CA LEU A 329 -6.75 -1.56 -5.16
C LEU A 329 -7.13 -1.22 -3.72
N THR A 330 -8.39 -0.85 -3.53
CA THR A 330 -9.01 -0.54 -2.24
C THR A 330 -10.39 -1.17 -2.16
N ILE A 331 -10.98 -1.23 -0.98
CA ILE A 331 -12.35 -1.72 -0.78
C ILE A 331 -13.33 -0.63 -1.25
N ASP A 332 -14.14 -0.94 -2.24
CA ASP A 332 -15.27 -0.09 -2.64
C ASP A 332 -16.46 -0.28 -1.70
N ARG A 333 -16.93 -1.53 -1.59
CA ARG A 333 -18.05 -1.91 -0.74
C ARG A 333 -17.89 -3.32 -0.17
N VAL A 334 -18.67 -3.61 0.85
CA VAL A 334 -18.74 -4.94 1.48
C VAL A 334 -20.19 -5.42 1.39
N GLU A 335 -20.36 -6.67 1.01
CA GLU A 335 -21.66 -7.36 1.03
C GLU A 335 -21.58 -8.56 1.97
N GLU A 336 -22.67 -8.82 2.68
CA GLU A 336 -22.79 -9.98 3.56
C GLU A 336 -23.82 -10.95 2.96
N LEU A 337 -23.36 -12.11 2.54
CA LEU A 337 -24.17 -13.14 1.89
C LEU A 337 -24.01 -14.46 2.63
N GLY A 338 -25.11 -15.00 3.15
CA GLY A 338 -25.07 -16.28 3.86
C GLY A 338 -24.27 -16.29 5.17
N GLY A 339 -23.98 -15.12 5.75
CA GLY A 339 -23.14 -14.96 6.94
C GLY A 339 -21.64 -14.82 6.64
N GLU A 340 -21.27 -14.81 5.36
CA GLU A 340 -19.90 -14.55 4.89
C GLU A 340 -19.79 -13.14 4.32
N ARG A 341 -18.63 -12.50 4.46
CA ARG A 341 -18.34 -11.16 3.97
C ARG A 341 -17.55 -11.22 2.68
N PHE A 342 -18.04 -10.49 1.68
CA PHE A 342 -17.42 -10.32 0.38
C PHE A 342 -17.00 -8.86 0.21
N TYR A 343 -15.75 -8.65 -0.20
CA TYR A 343 -15.15 -7.34 -0.37
C TYR A 343 -14.99 -7.09 -1.87
N TYR A 344 -15.63 -6.05 -2.37
CA TYR A 344 -15.49 -5.60 -3.74
C TYR A 344 -14.36 -4.61 -3.82
N LEU A 345 -13.38 -4.89 -4.65
CA LEU A 345 -12.20 -4.07 -4.82
C LEU A 345 -12.31 -3.19 -6.07
N THR A 346 -11.72 -2.00 -5.98
CA THR A 346 -11.62 -1.05 -7.09
C THR A 346 -10.33 -0.23 -6.96
N TYR A 347 -9.99 0.57 -7.97
CA TYR A 347 -8.91 1.54 -7.85
C TYR A 347 -9.26 2.59 -6.79
N PRO A 348 -8.29 3.01 -5.94
CA PRO A 348 -8.56 4.04 -4.93
C PRO A 348 -8.84 5.40 -5.56
N ASN A 349 -8.12 5.77 -6.62
CA ASN A 349 -8.19 7.11 -7.19
C ASN A 349 -7.61 7.14 -8.63
N ARG A 350 -7.66 8.33 -9.22
CA ARG A 350 -7.22 8.59 -10.59
C ARG A 350 -5.73 8.36 -10.78
N GLU A 351 -4.89 8.79 -9.84
CA GLU A 351 -3.45 8.59 -9.91
C GLU A 351 -3.09 7.13 -10.08
N VAL A 352 -3.58 6.28 -9.17
CA VAL A 352 -3.26 4.84 -9.15
C VAL A 352 -3.82 4.16 -10.39
N LYS A 353 -5.08 4.48 -10.78
CA LYS A 353 -5.69 3.92 -11.98
C LYS A 353 -4.87 4.26 -13.23
N ALA A 354 -4.55 5.52 -13.44
CA ALA A 354 -3.81 5.96 -14.63
C ALA A 354 -2.38 5.37 -14.66
N SER A 355 -1.69 5.40 -13.53
CA SER A 355 -0.31 4.93 -13.44
C SER A 355 -0.18 3.43 -13.65
N LEU A 356 -0.98 2.62 -12.93
CA LEU A 356 -0.92 1.17 -13.07
C LEU A 356 -1.25 0.75 -14.49
N ASN A 357 -2.31 1.31 -15.09
CA ASN A 357 -2.69 1.01 -16.46
C ASN A 357 -1.64 1.44 -17.49
N SER A 358 -0.91 2.53 -17.25
CA SER A 358 0.22 2.93 -18.09
C SER A 358 1.35 1.89 -18.08
N TYR A 359 1.65 1.31 -16.92
CA TYR A 359 2.67 0.25 -16.82
C TYR A 359 2.20 -1.07 -17.43
N LEU A 360 0.95 -1.46 -17.17
CA LEU A 360 0.35 -2.65 -17.77
C LEU A 360 0.31 -2.55 -19.30
N LEU A 361 -0.05 -1.39 -19.83
CA LEU A 361 -0.06 -1.16 -21.29
C LEU A 361 1.32 -1.33 -21.90
N ARG A 362 2.38 -0.82 -21.25
CA ARG A 362 3.76 -1.01 -21.73
C ARG A 362 4.17 -2.48 -21.74
N ASP A 363 3.82 -3.22 -20.71
CA ASP A 363 4.11 -4.66 -20.61
C ASP A 363 3.32 -5.45 -21.66
N LEU A 364 2.02 -5.18 -21.80
CA LEU A 364 1.16 -5.85 -22.80
C LEU A 364 1.58 -5.59 -24.23
N THR A 365 2.05 -4.38 -24.54
CA THR A 365 2.45 -4.00 -25.89
C THR A 365 3.93 -4.21 -26.17
N HIS A 366 4.73 -4.54 -25.14
CA HIS A 366 6.20 -4.58 -25.21
C HIS A 366 6.83 -3.33 -25.86
N SER A 367 6.14 -2.19 -25.71
CA SER A 367 6.52 -0.93 -26.34
C SER A 367 7.29 -0.04 -25.37
N SER A 368 8.20 0.77 -25.92
CA SER A 368 8.88 1.79 -25.13
C SER A 368 7.89 2.87 -24.62
N ALA A 369 8.26 3.53 -23.53
CA ALA A 369 7.41 4.59 -22.94
C ALA A 369 7.05 5.67 -23.95
N SER A 370 7.98 6.07 -24.82
CA SER A 370 7.77 7.11 -25.85
C SER A 370 6.73 6.69 -26.90
N VAL A 371 6.77 5.43 -27.32
CA VAL A 371 5.81 4.88 -28.30
C VAL A 371 4.40 4.84 -27.67
N VAL A 372 4.27 4.31 -26.45
CA VAL A 372 3.00 4.27 -25.74
C VAL A 372 2.42 5.67 -25.56
N THR A 373 3.22 6.63 -25.11
CA THR A 373 2.78 8.03 -24.94
C THR A 373 2.33 8.66 -26.25
N SER A 374 3.03 8.37 -27.35
CA SER A 374 2.62 8.87 -28.67
C SER A 374 1.25 8.32 -29.11
N HIS A 375 1.02 7.01 -28.95
CA HIS A 375 -0.28 6.39 -29.25
C HIS A 375 -1.39 6.93 -28.36
N GLN A 376 -1.15 7.07 -27.06
CA GLN A 376 -2.10 7.65 -26.13
C GLN A 376 -2.52 9.07 -26.54
N MET A 377 -1.55 9.92 -26.91
CA MET A 377 -1.84 11.28 -27.33
C MET A 377 -2.66 11.32 -28.63
N GLN A 378 -2.39 10.42 -29.58
CA GLN A 378 -3.15 10.33 -30.83
C GLN A 378 -4.59 9.88 -30.57
N LEU A 379 -4.79 8.87 -29.72
CA LEU A 379 -6.11 8.38 -29.31
C LEU A 379 -6.92 9.46 -28.59
N TYR A 380 -6.29 10.16 -27.63
CA TYR A 380 -6.95 11.27 -26.93
C TYR A 380 -7.43 12.36 -27.90
N LYS A 381 -6.58 12.79 -28.85
CA LYS A 381 -6.93 13.79 -29.87
C LYS A 381 -8.06 13.32 -30.78
N ALA A 382 -8.05 12.06 -31.19
CA ALA A 382 -9.10 11.49 -32.01
C ALA A 382 -10.46 11.48 -31.28
N LEU A 383 -10.48 11.04 -30.00
CA LEU A 383 -11.68 11.07 -29.16
C LEU A 383 -12.18 12.50 -28.89
N SER A 384 -11.30 13.42 -28.50
CA SER A 384 -11.70 14.80 -28.19
C SER A 384 -12.35 15.50 -29.39
N GLN A 385 -11.90 15.17 -30.60
CA GLN A 385 -12.42 15.70 -31.87
C GLN A 385 -13.57 14.85 -32.43
N ALA A 386 -13.89 13.70 -31.86
CA ALA A 386 -14.81 12.68 -32.40
C ALA A 386 -14.42 12.26 -33.85
N ASP A 387 -13.14 12.20 -34.13
CA ASP A 387 -12.58 11.79 -35.44
C ASP A 387 -12.40 10.26 -35.43
N PHE A 388 -13.44 9.55 -35.90
CA PHE A 388 -13.45 8.09 -35.92
C PHE A 388 -12.45 7.49 -36.90
N ALA A 389 -12.16 8.15 -38.01
CA ALA A 389 -11.17 7.66 -38.96
C ALA A 389 -9.76 7.70 -38.37
N ARG A 390 -9.43 8.76 -37.65
CA ARG A 390 -8.18 8.88 -36.91
C ARG A 390 -8.11 7.93 -35.72
N LEU A 391 -9.25 7.69 -35.02
CA LEU A 391 -9.35 6.74 -33.94
C LEU A 391 -9.03 5.33 -34.45
N GLU A 392 -9.68 4.88 -35.54
CA GLU A 392 -9.42 3.59 -36.17
C GLU A 392 -7.94 3.44 -36.58
N GLN A 393 -7.36 4.42 -37.26
CA GLN A 393 -5.94 4.39 -37.63
C GLN A 393 -5.03 4.27 -36.40
N SER A 394 -5.33 5.01 -35.33
CA SER A 394 -4.54 4.98 -34.10
C SER A 394 -4.63 3.63 -33.39
N LEU A 395 -5.80 2.98 -33.38
CA LEU A 395 -5.99 1.63 -32.83
C LEU A 395 -5.25 0.58 -33.69
N VAL A 396 -5.33 0.66 -35.00
CA VAL A 396 -4.58 -0.24 -35.89
C VAL A 396 -3.08 -0.12 -35.64
N LEU A 397 -2.53 1.08 -35.49
CA LEU A 397 -1.12 1.29 -35.17
C LEU A 397 -0.74 0.77 -33.79
N LEU A 398 -1.61 0.95 -32.78
CA LEU A 398 -1.41 0.41 -31.43
C LEU A 398 -1.27 -1.12 -31.47
N PHE A 399 -2.18 -1.81 -32.15
CA PHE A 399 -2.15 -3.26 -32.26
C PHE A 399 -1.02 -3.78 -33.16
N ALA A 400 -0.66 -3.05 -34.23
CA ALA A 400 0.48 -3.38 -35.06
C ALA A 400 1.83 -3.28 -34.34
N ALA A 401 1.91 -2.49 -33.26
CA ALA A 401 3.10 -2.38 -32.43
C ALA A 401 3.33 -3.61 -31.52
N ILE A 402 2.33 -4.49 -31.37
CA ILE A 402 2.42 -5.66 -30.51
C ILE A 402 3.16 -6.79 -31.25
N PRO A 403 4.26 -7.36 -30.70
CA PRO A 403 5.05 -8.38 -31.35
C PRO A 403 4.27 -9.64 -31.71
N ASN A 404 4.41 -10.13 -32.94
CA ASN A 404 3.67 -11.26 -33.49
C ASN A 404 3.93 -12.60 -32.74
N ASP A 405 5.10 -12.75 -32.12
CA ASP A 405 5.46 -13.97 -31.36
C ASP A 405 4.58 -14.22 -30.14
N TRP A 406 3.98 -13.19 -29.60
CA TRP A 406 3.07 -13.26 -28.46
C TRP A 406 1.75 -13.92 -28.84
N TYR A 407 1.20 -13.56 -30.01
CA TYR A 407 -0.04 -14.13 -30.53
C TYR A 407 0.09 -15.64 -30.84
N ARG A 408 1.24 -16.05 -31.34
CA ARG A 408 1.47 -17.45 -31.79
C ARG A 408 1.69 -18.43 -30.64
N LYS A 409 2.36 -18.01 -29.58
CA LYS A 409 2.73 -18.90 -28.46
C LYS A 409 1.62 -19.13 -27.44
N ASN A 410 0.66 -18.21 -27.30
CA ASN A 410 -0.31 -18.22 -26.20
C ASN A 410 -1.77 -18.35 -26.62
N GLN A 411 -2.09 -18.56 -27.90
CA GLN A 411 -3.46 -18.56 -28.46
C GLN A 411 -4.27 -17.27 -28.12
N LEU A 412 -3.61 -16.21 -27.69
CA LEU A 412 -4.21 -14.95 -27.25
C LEU A 412 -4.88 -14.18 -28.40
N ALA A 413 -4.49 -14.46 -29.65
CA ALA A 413 -5.07 -13.80 -30.83
C ALA A 413 -6.58 -14.02 -31.00
N ASN A 414 -7.13 -15.07 -30.36
CA ASN A 414 -8.55 -15.39 -30.41
C ASN A 414 -9.29 -14.96 -29.12
N TYR A 415 -8.60 -14.25 -28.23
CA TYR A 415 -9.15 -13.88 -26.93
C TYR A 415 -9.56 -12.41 -26.91
N GLU A 416 -10.85 -12.17 -26.97
CA GLU A 416 -11.49 -10.85 -26.99
C GLU A 416 -11.06 -9.98 -25.79
N GLY A 417 -10.95 -10.59 -24.61
CA GLY A 417 -10.55 -9.94 -23.36
C GLY A 417 -9.13 -9.35 -23.38
N TYR A 418 -8.20 -9.90 -24.19
CA TYR A 418 -6.87 -9.32 -24.36
C TYR A 418 -6.92 -7.96 -25.04
N TYR A 419 -7.68 -7.86 -26.13
CA TYR A 419 -7.87 -6.60 -26.86
C TYR A 419 -8.63 -5.58 -26.01
N ALA A 420 -9.65 -6.02 -25.30
CA ALA A 420 -10.39 -5.21 -24.35
C ALA A 420 -9.47 -4.66 -23.25
N SER A 421 -8.57 -5.47 -22.69
CA SER A 421 -7.60 -5.05 -21.68
C SER A 421 -6.64 -3.99 -22.18
N ILE A 422 -6.15 -4.11 -23.42
CA ILE A 422 -5.23 -3.11 -24.04
C ILE A 422 -5.97 -1.78 -24.22
N ILE A 423 -7.17 -1.81 -24.81
CA ILE A 423 -7.95 -0.59 -25.08
C ILE A 423 -8.37 0.07 -23.76
N TYR A 424 -8.86 -0.73 -22.79
CA TYR A 424 -9.16 -0.25 -21.46
C TYR A 424 -7.96 0.44 -20.80
N SER A 425 -6.80 -0.24 -20.78
CA SER A 425 -5.58 0.31 -20.18
C SER A 425 -5.12 1.59 -20.88
N CYS A 426 -5.30 1.66 -22.21
CA CYS A 426 -4.94 2.85 -22.98
C CYS A 426 -5.75 4.08 -22.57
N PHE A 427 -7.07 3.94 -22.43
CA PHE A 427 -7.95 5.04 -22.02
C PHE A 427 -7.85 5.34 -20.53
N ALA A 428 -7.74 4.31 -19.68
CA ALA A 428 -7.53 4.48 -18.25
C ALA A 428 -6.21 5.20 -17.93
N ALA A 429 -5.14 4.86 -18.64
CA ALA A 429 -3.84 5.53 -18.51
C ALA A 429 -3.83 7.00 -18.96
N LEU A 430 -4.77 7.40 -19.82
CA LEU A 430 -5.02 8.81 -20.16
C LEU A 430 -5.79 9.57 -19.08
N GLY A 431 -6.21 8.88 -18.00
CA GLY A 431 -7.04 9.44 -16.94
C GLY A 431 -8.48 9.68 -17.36
N LEU A 432 -8.96 9.02 -18.42
CA LEU A 432 -10.36 9.09 -18.85
C LEU A 432 -11.22 8.26 -17.89
N LYS A 433 -12.47 8.66 -17.73
CA LYS A 433 -13.46 7.83 -17.02
C LYS A 433 -13.90 6.71 -17.96
N VAL A 434 -13.45 5.49 -17.63
CA VAL A 434 -13.71 4.27 -18.37
C VAL A 434 -14.51 3.35 -17.48
N ILE A 435 -15.62 2.81 -18.01
CA ILE A 435 -16.50 1.85 -17.33
C ILE A 435 -16.49 0.57 -18.17
N ALA A 436 -15.96 -0.49 -17.62
CA ALA A 436 -15.98 -1.81 -18.25
C ALA A 436 -17.28 -2.54 -17.87
N GLU A 437 -17.76 -3.38 -18.79
CA GLU A 437 -18.94 -4.21 -18.53
C GLU A 437 -20.15 -3.38 -18.04
N ASP A 438 -20.36 -2.22 -18.66
CA ASP A 438 -21.36 -1.23 -18.24
C ASP A 438 -22.78 -1.79 -18.42
N ALA A 439 -23.47 -2.05 -17.31
CA ALA A 439 -24.79 -2.68 -17.32
C ALA A 439 -25.88 -1.65 -17.65
N THR A 440 -26.67 -1.96 -18.67
CA THR A 440 -27.84 -1.17 -19.08
C THR A 440 -29.12 -1.97 -18.89
N ASN A 441 -30.26 -1.33 -19.05
CA ASN A 441 -31.57 -1.99 -19.01
C ASN A 441 -31.81 -2.93 -20.22
N GLN A 442 -30.97 -2.90 -21.26
CA GLN A 442 -31.10 -3.70 -22.46
C GLN A 442 -29.98 -4.70 -22.69
N GLY A 443 -28.93 -4.64 -21.87
CA GLY A 443 -27.78 -5.50 -21.99
C GLY A 443 -26.54 -4.94 -21.31
N ARG A 444 -25.39 -5.44 -21.69
CA ARG A 444 -24.11 -5.07 -21.16
C ARG A 444 -23.24 -4.51 -22.29
N ILE A 445 -22.62 -3.38 -22.05
CA ILE A 445 -21.69 -2.71 -22.96
C ILE A 445 -20.27 -3.11 -22.54
N ASP A 446 -19.44 -3.58 -23.47
CA ASP A 446 -18.08 -4.01 -23.15
C ASP A 446 -17.24 -2.88 -22.55
N LEU A 447 -17.33 -1.66 -23.12
CA LEU A 447 -16.59 -0.52 -22.63
C LEU A 447 -17.30 0.81 -22.92
N THR A 448 -17.54 1.61 -21.88
CA THR A 448 -18.01 2.99 -21.99
C THR A 448 -16.89 3.95 -21.64
N VAL A 449 -16.59 4.91 -22.51
CA VAL A 449 -15.58 5.95 -22.27
C VAL A 449 -16.24 7.32 -22.24
N LEU A 450 -16.01 8.06 -21.14
CA LEU A 450 -16.53 9.42 -20.96
C LEU A 450 -15.38 10.44 -21.16
N LEU A 451 -15.61 11.39 -22.05
CA LEU A 451 -14.66 12.50 -22.29
C LEU A 451 -15.45 13.80 -22.52
N ASP A 452 -15.28 14.75 -21.62
CA ASP A 452 -16.04 16.00 -21.61
C ASP A 452 -17.56 15.71 -21.61
N ASN A 453 -18.29 16.20 -22.63
CA ASN A 453 -19.72 15.98 -22.81
C ASN A 453 -20.02 14.81 -23.80
N LYS A 454 -19.05 13.95 -24.10
CA LYS A 454 -19.18 12.85 -25.05
C LYS A 454 -19.14 11.51 -24.32
N VAL A 455 -19.96 10.58 -24.80
CA VAL A 455 -20.00 9.17 -24.38
C VAL A 455 -19.66 8.31 -25.58
N PHE A 456 -18.60 7.52 -25.47
CA PHE A 456 -18.19 6.57 -26.49
C PHE A 456 -18.52 5.15 -25.99
N ILE A 457 -19.27 4.41 -26.79
CA ILE A 457 -19.62 3.00 -26.55
C ILE A 457 -18.75 2.16 -27.48
N ILE A 458 -18.04 1.20 -26.91
CA ILE A 458 -17.12 0.31 -27.62
C ILE A 458 -17.52 -1.13 -27.34
N GLU A 459 -17.74 -1.88 -28.42
CA GLU A 459 -18.04 -3.30 -28.42
C GLU A 459 -16.89 -4.04 -29.12
N PHE A 460 -16.46 -5.16 -28.57
CA PHE A 460 -15.39 -5.98 -29.13
C PHE A 460 -16.00 -7.20 -29.82
N LYS A 461 -15.47 -7.53 -30.98
CA LYS A 461 -15.76 -8.80 -31.66
C LYS A 461 -14.50 -9.34 -32.32
N VAL A 462 -14.12 -10.55 -31.96
CA VAL A 462 -13.08 -11.29 -32.66
C VAL A 462 -13.75 -12.02 -33.86
N LEU A 463 -13.38 -11.61 -35.06
CA LEU A 463 -13.80 -12.32 -36.27
C LEU A 463 -12.81 -13.46 -36.55
N ASP A 464 -13.31 -14.69 -36.62
CA ASP A 464 -12.53 -15.82 -37.10
C ASP A 464 -11.96 -15.48 -38.48
N GLY A 465 -10.63 -15.53 -38.61
CA GLY A 465 -9.94 -15.08 -39.80
C GLY A 465 -10.53 -15.69 -41.06
N ALA A 466 -10.97 -14.85 -41.97
CA ALA A 466 -11.35 -15.28 -43.33
C ALA A 466 -10.22 -16.17 -43.84
N LYS A 467 -10.54 -17.43 -44.18
CA LYS A 467 -9.65 -18.31 -44.93
C LYS A 467 -9.15 -17.49 -46.10
N LYS A 468 -7.84 -17.21 -46.17
CA LYS A 468 -7.23 -16.68 -47.37
C LYS A 468 -7.56 -17.69 -48.47
N GLN A 469 -8.50 -17.37 -49.35
CA GLN A 469 -8.64 -18.02 -50.61
C GLN A 469 -7.35 -17.74 -51.37
N GLY A 470 -6.64 -18.81 -51.67
CA GLY A 470 -5.38 -18.83 -52.37
C GLY A 470 -5.48 -18.33 -53.83
#